data_2634d8f9a8b2790ede118a021b149d1f
#
_entry.id   2634d8f9a8b2790ede118a021b149d1f
#
_cell.length_a   1.000
_cell.length_b   1.000
_cell.length_c   1.000
_cell.angle_alpha   90.00
_cell.angle_beta   90.00
_cell.angle_gamma   90.00
#
_symmetry.space_group_name_H-M   'P 1'
#
loop_
_entity.id
_entity.type
_entity.pdbx_description
1 polymer ?
#
loop_
_entity_poly.entity_id
_entity_poly.type
_entity_poly.pdbx_seq_one_letter_code
_entity_poly.pdbx_strand_id
1 'polypeptide(L)'
;MSSLSPWLLGDIGATHARFAWVASDESPLSHVRTYPCDDFDGLQDAIQHYLKAEALGPPAKAALGVATPVTSDKVAFTNRAWAFSISALKKRLGVGRLLVMNDFEAMAWSLPDLQARELFKWVGSGPSKNKIWD
;
A
#
# COMPACT_ATOMS: atom_id res chain seq x y z
N MET A 1 -15.07 -23.36 4.85
CA MET A 1 -13.86 -23.06 4.09
C MET A 1 -13.48 -21.60 4.29
N SER A 2 -12.29 -21.38 4.73
CA SER A 2 -11.85 -20.01 4.86
C SER A 2 -11.34 -19.52 3.51
N SER A 3 -11.78 -18.36 3.12
CA SER A 3 -11.23 -17.73 1.94
C SER A 3 -10.13 -16.80 2.39
N LEU A 4 -8.98 -16.94 1.78
CA LEU A 4 -7.88 -16.03 2.01
C LEU A 4 -8.10 -14.81 1.14
N SER A 5 -8.10 -13.66 1.75
CA SER A 5 -8.18 -12.40 1.04
C SER A 5 -7.01 -11.54 1.46
N PRO A 6 -5.80 -11.88 1.00
CA PRO A 6 -4.62 -11.19 1.46
C PRO A 6 -4.58 -9.74 1.00
N TRP A 7 -4.06 -8.89 1.88
CA TRP A 7 -3.86 -7.48 1.60
C TRP A 7 -2.38 -7.19 1.45
N LEU A 8 -2.04 -6.43 0.44
CA LEU A 8 -0.75 -5.77 0.36
C LEU A 8 -0.91 -4.38 0.93
N LEU A 9 -0.09 -4.03 1.91
CA LEU A 9 -0.09 -2.70 2.49
C LEU A 9 1.21 -2.00 2.14
N GLY A 10 1.13 -0.71 1.85
CA GLY A 10 2.32 0.06 1.52
C GLY A 10 2.28 1.45 2.12
N ASP A 11 3.43 1.87 2.64
CA ASP A 11 3.66 3.23 3.13
C ASP A 11 4.78 3.80 2.28
N ILE A 12 4.43 4.67 1.34
CA ILE A 12 5.36 5.14 0.33
C ILE A 12 5.74 6.58 0.65
N GLY A 13 6.92 6.73 1.25
CA GLY A 13 7.43 8.03 1.61
C GLY A 13 8.29 8.64 0.51
N ALA A 14 8.94 9.75 0.84
CA ALA A 14 9.78 10.48 -0.11
C ALA A 14 11.04 9.69 -0.48
N THR A 15 11.58 8.90 0.46
CA THR A 15 12.85 8.21 0.26
C THR A 15 12.73 6.69 0.38
N HIS A 16 11.74 6.21 1.10
CA HIS A 16 11.59 4.78 1.35
C HIS A 16 10.16 4.31 1.09
N ALA A 17 10.05 3.09 0.59
CA ALA A 17 8.79 2.38 0.43
C ALA A 17 8.78 1.22 1.42
N ARG A 18 7.77 1.16 2.27
CA ARG A 18 7.65 0.12 3.26
C ARG A 18 6.39 -0.69 2.98
N PHE A 19 6.56 -2.01 2.93
CA PHE A 19 5.47 -2.91 2.60
C PHE A 19 5.21 -3.89 3.73
N ALA A 20 3.97 -4.34 3.80
CA ALA A 20 3.56 -5.38 4.74
C ALA A 20 2.49 -6.24 4.08
N TRP A 21 2.24 -7.37 4.69
CA TRP A 21 1.30 -8.35 4.17
C TRP A 21 0.35 -8.77 5.27
N VAL A 22 -0.92 -8.88 4.94
CA VAL A 22 -1.94 -9.41 5.83
C VAL A 22 -2.58 -10.58 5.12
N ALA A 23 -2.34 -11.79 5.61
CA ALA A 23 -2.75 -13.00 4.89
C ALA A 23 -4.28 -13.17 4.87
N SER A 24 -4.96 -12.68 5.88
CA SER A 24 -6.43 -12.74 5.94
C SER A 24 -6.90 -11.64 6.88
N ASP A 25 -8.23 -11.44 6.93
CA ASP A 25 -8.80 -10.40 7.78
C ASP A 25 -8.47 -10.58 9.27
N GLU A 26 -8.12 -11.81 9.66
CA GLU A 26 -7.82 -12.09 11.06
C GLU A 26 -6.34 -12.26 11.34
N SER A 27 -5.50 -12.04 10.35
CA SER A 27 -4.06 -12.23 10.50
C SER A 27 -3.37 -10.92 10.86
N PRO A 28 -2.28 -10.98 11.67
CA PRO A 28 -1.49 -9.77 11.92
C PRO A 28 -0.66 -9.39 10.72
N LEU A 29 -0.06 -8.22 10.78
CA LEU A 29 0.90 -7.81 9.76
C LEU A 29 2.10 -8.75 9.76
N SER A 30 2.58 -9.07 8.58
CA SER A 30 3.76 -9.91 8.41
C SER A 30 4.56 -9.42 7.21
N HIS A 31 5.74 -10.00 7.03
CA HIS A 31 6.59 -9.70 5.89
C HIS A 31 6.85 -8.20 5.75
N VAL A 32 7.10 -7.51 6.87
CA VAL A 32 7.37 -6.07 6.83
C VAL A 32 8.77 -5.86 6.28
N ARG A 33 8.86 -5.09 5.18
CA ARG A 33 10.13 -4.77 4.53
C ARG A 33 10.15 -3.31 4.12
N THR A 34 11.32 -2.72 4.19
CA THR A 34 11.54 -1.33 3.78
C THR A 34 12.62 -1.30 2.72
N TYR A 35 12.36 -0.59 1.64
CA TYR A 35 13.30 -0.45 0.53
C TYR A 35 13.55 1.02 0.24
N PRO A 36 14.79 1.39 -0.15
CA PRO A 36 15.01 2.74 -0.69
C PRO A 36 14.29 2.89 -2.01
N CYS A 37 13.56 3.99 -2.17
CA CYS A 37 12.87 4.24 -3.44
C CYS A 37 13.83 4.33 -4.62
N ASP A 38 15.05 4.79 -4.38
CA ASP A 38 16.03 4.95 -5.45
C ASP A 38 16.48 3.63 -6.07
N ASP A 39 16.18 2.51 -5.41
CA ASP A 39 16.53 1.20 -5.96
C ASP A 39 15.58 0.75 -7.08
N PHE A 40 14.51 1.49 -7.34
CA PHE A 40 13.49 1.08 -8.31
C PHE A 40 13.10 2.23 -9.21
N ASP A 41 12.70 1.89 -10.43
CA ASP A 41 12.25 2.88 -11.41
C ASP A 41 10.86 3.41 -11.09
N GLY A 42 10.06 2.68 -10.33
CA GLY A 42 8.72 3.10 -9.99
C GLY A 42 8.11 2.24 -8.91
N LEU A 43 6.94 2.65 -8.46
CA LEU A 43 6.24 1.94 -7.39
C LEU A 43 5.92 0.50 -7.77
N GLN A 44 5.51 0.29 -9.02
CA GLN A 44 5.16 -1.04 -9.47
C GLN A 44 6.36 -1.99 -9.40
N ASP A 45 7.54 -1.52 -9.78
CA ASP A 45 8.74 -2.34 -9.71
C ASP A 45 9.06 -2.71 -8.27
N ALA A 46 8.89 -1.77 -7.35
CA ALA A 46 9.12 -2.01 -5.93
C ALA A 46 8.15 -3.06 -5.39
N ILE A 47 6.88 -2.94 -5.74
CA ILE A 47 5.87 -3.90 -5.29
C ILE A 47 6.17 -5.30 -5.83
N GLN A 48 6.49 -5.40 -7.11
CA GLN A 48 6.78 -6.70 -7.71
C GLN A 48 8.02 -7.34 -7.10
N HIS A 49 9.04 -6.52 -6.83
CA HIS A 49 10.22 -7.02 -6.15
C HIS A 49 9.88 -7.55 -4.76
N TYR A 50 9.08 -6.81 -4.02
CA TYR A 50 8.68 -7.21 -2.68
C TYR A 50 7.95 -8.55 -2.70
N LEU A 51 6.94 -8.68 -3.56
CA LEU A 51 6.17 -9.92 -3.63
C LEU A 51 7.03 -11.10 -4.00
N LYS A 52 7.96 -10.91 -4.92
CA LYS A 52 8.85 -11.97 -5.35
C LYS A 52 9.86 -12.32 -4.27
N ALA A 53 10.45 -11.32 -3.64
CA ALA A 53 11.46 -11.54 -2.62
C ALA A 53 10.90 -12.26 -1.40
N GLU A 54 9.64 -11.98 -1.05
CA GLU A 54 8.99 -12.60 0.09
C GLU A 54 8.22 -13.86 -0.29
N ALA A 55 8.29 -14.28 -1.54
CA ALA A 55 7.60 -15.46 -2.06
C ALA A 55 6.09 -15.40 -1.79
N LEU A 56 5.50 -14.24 -1.99
CA LEU A 56 4.07 -14.02 -1.78
C LEU A 56 3.33 -14.15 -3.11
N GLY A 57 2.12 -14.69 -3.03
CA GLY A 57 1.26 -14.75 -4.20
C GLY A 57 0.64 -13.41 -4.51
N PRO A 58 -0.25 -13.36 -5.51
CA PRO A 58 -0.93 -12.10 -5.81
C PRO A 58 -1.86 -11.70 -4.67
N PRO A 59 -1.86 -10.42 -4.28
CA PRO A 59 -2.79 -9.97 -3.25
C PRO A 59 -4.22 -9.91 -3.81
N ALA A 60 -5.19 -10.12 -2.95
CA ALA A 60 -6.59 -9.92 -3.33
C ALA A 60 -6.95 -8.44 -3.30
N LYS A 61 -6.34 -7.69 -2.39
CA LYS A 61 -6.59 -6.27 -2.21
C LYS A 61 -5.28 -5.58 -1.87
N ALA A 62 -5.22 -4.28 -2.10
CA ALA A 62 -4.06 -3.49 -1.74
C ALA A 62 -4.47 -2.14 -1.20
N ALA A 63 -3.67 -1.61 -0.28
CA ALA A 63 -3.90 -0.30 0.31
C ALA A 63 -2.56 0.40 0.45
N LEU A 64 -2.48 1.61 -0.11
CA LEU A 64 -1.23 2.37 -0.17
C LEU A 64 -1.44 3.76 0.42
N GLY A 65 -0.60 4.12 1.39
CA GLY A 65 -0.50 5.49 1.85
C GLY A 65 0.69 6.13 1.15
N VAL A 66 0.50 7.26 0.53
CA VAL A 66 1.56 7.91 -0.26
C VAL A 66 1.80 9.33 0.26
N ALA A 67 3.06 9.74 0.23
CA ALA A 67 3.48 11.06 0.74
C ALA A 67 3.36 12.12 -0.37
N THR A 68 2.21 12.14 -1.03
CA THR A 68 1.93 13.12 -2.07
C THR A 68 0.42 13.25 -2.21
N PRO A 69 -0.10 14.41 -2.60
CA PRO A 69 -1.54 14.56 -2.74
C PRO A 69 -2.14 13.59 -3.76
N VAL A 70 -3.30 13.04 -3.43
CA VAL A 70 -4.03 12.13 -4.30
C VAL A 70 -5.30 12.86 -4.73
N THR A 71 -5.27 13.43 -5.92
CA THR A 71 -6.35 14.28 -6.42
C THR A 71 -6.99 13.73 -7.70
N SER A 72 -6.37 12.72 -8.31
CA SER A 72 -6.89 12.12 -9.53
C SER A 72 -6.30 10.72 -9.67
N ASP A 73 -6.63 10.05 -10.77
CA ASP A 73 -6.11 8.73 -11.05
C ASP A 73 -4.59 8.70 -11.16
N LYS A 74 -3.98 9.77 -11.66
CA LYS A 74 -2.53 9.83 -11.78
C LYS A 74 -1.92 10.44 -10.53
N VAL A 75 -1.00 9.70 -9.92
CA VAL A 75 -0.30 10.12 -8.71
C VAL A 75 1.16 10.31 -9.06
N ALA A 76 1.68 11.52 -8.83
CA ALA A 76 3.07 11.85 -9.13
C ALA A 76 3.75 12.32 -7.84
N PHE A 77 4.92 11.72 -7.56
CA PHE A 77 5.69 12.08 -6.36
C PHE A 77 6.50 13.34 -6.62
N THR A 78 6.53 14.23 -5.63
CA THR A 78 7.19 15.54 -5.82
C THR A 78 8.70 15.44 -5.80
N ASN A 79 9.25 14.43 -5.12
CA ASN A 79 10.70 14.34 -4.89
C ASN A 79 11.41 13.42 -5.85
N ARG A 80 10.71 12.84 -6.80
CA ARG A 80 11.32 11.88 -7.72
C ARG A 80 10.42 11.69 -8.93
N ALA A 81 10.97 10.98 -9.92
CA ALA A 81 10.27 10.77 -11.18
C ALA A 81 9.17 9.70 -11.10
N TRP A 82 8.89 9.17 -9.91
CA TRP A 82 7.85 8.18 -9.75
C TRP A 82 6.49 8.78 -10.03
N ALA A 83 5.72 8.11 -10.84
CA ALA A 83 4.32 8.45 -11.09
C ALA A 83 3.61 7.17 -11.46
N PHE A 84 2.34 7.06 -11.10
CA PHE A 84 1.58 5.88 -11.47
C PHE A 84 0.11 6.24 -11.63
N SER A 85 -0.59 5.41 -12.41
CA SER A 85 -2.03 5.49 -12.54
C SER A 85 -2.65 4.48 -11.57
N ILE A 86 -3.58 4.92 -10.75
CA ILE A 86 -4.23 4.04 -9.80
C ILE A 86 -4.95 2.90 -10.52
N SER A 87 -5.69 3.22 -11.57
CA SER A 87 -6.42 2.20 -12.31
C SER A 87 -5.47 1.24 -13.03
N ALA A 88 -4.37 1.75 -13.57
CA ALA A 88 -3.39 0.87 -14.21
C ALA A 88 -2.69 -0.03 -13.21
N LEU A 89 -2.34 0.51 -12.05
CA LEU A 89 -1.71 -0.29 -11.00
C LEU A 89 -2.65 -1.37 -10.49
N LYS A 90 -3.92 -1.03 -10.29
CA LYS A 90 -4.92 -2.01 -9.87
C LYS A 90 -5.00 -3.17 -10.86
N LYS A 91 -5.00 -2.85 -12.15
CA LYS A 91 -5.06 -3.87 -13.19
C LYS A 91 -3.80 -4.72 -13.21
N ARG A 92 -2.64 -4.09 -13.08
CA ARG A 92 -1.37 -4.80 -13.12
C ARG A 92 -1.20 -5.73 -11.92
N LEU A 93 -1.64 -5.32 -10.75
CA LEU A 93 -1.58 -6.16 -9.56
C LEU A 93 -2.65 -7.24 -9.57
N GLY A 94 -3.70 -7.06 -10.35
CA GLY A 94 -4.79 -8.02 -10.38
C GLY A 94 -5.64 -8.01 -9.13
N VAL A 95 -5.60 -6.91 -8.36
CA VAL A 95 -6.37 -6.83 -7.13
C VAL A 95 -7.80 -6.44 -7.42
N GLY A 96 -8.72 -6.92 -6.58
CA GLY A 96 -10.12 -6.54 -6.70
C GLY A 96 -10.40 -5.15 -6.17
N ARG A 97 -9.54 -4.66 -5.28
CA ARG A 97 -9.70 -3.33 -4.70
C ARG A 97 -8.34 -2.72 -4.42
N LEU A 98 -8.18 -1.45 -4.76
CA LEU A 98 -6.96 -0.72 -4.49
C LEU A 98 -7.33 0.61 -3.84
N LEU A 99 -6.89 0.82 -2.60
CA LEU A 99 -7.05 2.09 -1.90
C LEU A 99 -5.74 2.85 -1.95
N VAL A 100 -5.80 4.12 -2.34
CA VAL A 100 -4.62 4.99 -2.35
C VAL A 100 -5.00 6.29 -1.68
N MET A 101 -4.24 6.68 -0.65
CA MET A 101 -4.52 7.89 0.10
C MET A 101 -3.25 8.65 0.37
N ASN A 102 -3.39 9.96 0.53
CA ASN A 102 -2.27 10.83 0.83
C ASN A 102 -1.75 10.68 2.27
N ASP A 103 -2.44 9.91 3.09
CA ASP A 103 -2.04 9.74 4.49
C ASP A 103 -2.35 8.33 4.93
N PHE A 104 -1.37 7.70 5.56
CA PHE A 104 -1.49 6.32 5.97
C PHE A 104 -2.55 6.13 7.05
N GLU A 105 -2.67 7.08 7.95
CA GLU A 105 -3.67 6.96 9.00
C GLU A 105 -5.08 6.99 8.43
N ALA A 106 -5.34 7.90 7.49
CA ALA A 106 -6.66 7.95 6.86
C ALA A 106 -6.97 6.65 6.13
N MET A 107 -5.95 6.05 5.51
CA MET A 107 -6.12 4.76 4.87
C MET A 107 -6.52 3.69 5.89
N ALA A 108 -5.92 3.72 7.06
CA ALA A 108 -6.20 2.73 8.09
C ALA A 108 -7.66 2.75 8.52
N TRP A 109 -8.27 3.93 8.56
CA TRP A 109 -9.69 4.05 8.91
C TRP A 109 -10.62 3.40 7.89
N SER A 110 -10.11 3.11 6.69
CA SER A 110 -10.89 2.48 5.62
C SER A 110 -10.78 0.97 5.64
N LEU A 111 -9.98 0.42 6.54
CA LEU A 111 -9.76 -1.02 6.62
C LEU A 111 -10.62 -1.64 7.72
N PRO A 112 -10.87 -2.97 7.66
CA PRO A 112 -11.50 -3.66 8.79
C PRO A 112 -10.72 -3.43 10.07
N ASP A 113 -11.44 -3.47 11.20
CA ASP A 113 -10.87 -3.10 12.50
C ASP A 113 -9.53 -3.77 12.81
N LEU A 114 -9.41 -5.05 12.49
CA LEU A 114 -8.20 -5.78 12.83
C LEU A 114 -7.00 -5.25 12.08
N GLN A 115 -7.15 -5.04 10.77
CA GLN A 115 -6.06 -4.48 9.96
C GLN A 115 -5.76 -3.04 10.37
N ALA A 116 -6.79 -2.27 10.69
CA ALA A 116 -6.58 -0.89 11.13
C ALA A 116 -5.75 -0.85 12.40
N ARG A 117 -6.04 -1.71 13.37
CA ARG A 117 -5.28 -1.74 14.62
C ARG A 117 -3.83 -2.11 14.39
N GLU A 118 -3.58 -3.11 13.53
CA GLU A 118 -2.21 -3.50 13.23
C GLU A 118 -1.46 -2.39 12.52
N LEU A 119 -2.14 -1.70 11.62
CA LEU A 119 -1.55 -0.61 10.87
C LEU A 119 -1.18 0.56 11.77
N PHE A 120 -2.05 0.91 12.72
CA PHE A 120 -1.75 1.97 13.67
C PHE A 120 -0.53 1.64 14.53
N LYS A 121 -0.38 0.39 14.92
CA LYS A 121 0.83 -0.03 15.65
C LYS A 121 2.07 0.14 14.79
N TRP A 122 1.93 -0.05 13.50
CA TRP A 122 3.05 -0.03 12.57
C TRP A 122 3.53 1.39 12.28
N VAL A 123 2.61 2.33 12.11
CA VAL A 123 2.97 3.67 11.64
C VAL A 123 2.79 4.76 12.68
N GLY A 124 2.18 4.46 13.80
CA GLY A 124 1.80 5.50 14.75
C GLY A 124 0.52 6.18 14.30
N SER A 125 0.22 7.33 14.86
CA SER A 125 -1.04 8.00 14.60
C SER A 125 -0.84 9.47 14.26
N GLY A 126 -1.81 10.04 13.57
CA GLY A 126 -1.86 11.44 13.24
C GLY A 126 -3.11 11.71 12.42
N PRO A 127 -3.78 12.83 12.63
CA PRO A 127 -5.02 13.10 11.91
C PRO A 127 -4.83 13.25 10.42
N SER A 128 -5.86 12.90 9.66
CA SER A 128 -5.81 12.99 8.23
C SER A 128 -7.13 13.51 7.67
N LYS A 129 -7.05 14.24 6.57
CA LYS A 129 -8.21 14.75 5.86
C LYS A 129 -8.12 14.43 4.39
N ASN A 130 -7.43 13.40 4.04
CA ASN A 130 -7.14 13.11 2.65
C ASN A 130 -8.26 12.33 1.97
N LYS A 131 -8.28 12.42 0.64
CA LYS A 131 -9.28 11.73 -0.16
C LYS A 131 -8.83 10.31 -0.44
N ILE A 132 -9.81 9.45 -0.63
CA ILE A 132 -9.58 8.04 -0.93
C ILE A 132 -9.86 7.82 -2.41
N TRP A 133 -8.97 7.07 -3.07
CA TRP A 133 -9.15 6.61 -4.43
C TRP A 133 -9.14 5.09 -4.45
N ASP A 134 -10.14 4.53 -5.11
CA ASP A 134 -10.40 3.10 -5.05
C ASP A 134 -10.19 2.46 -6.43
#